data_3897f5d4b5a6ceea3faf08ed0cc7ab2d
#
_entry.id   3897f5d4b5a6ceea3faf08ed0cc7ab2d
#
_cell.length_a   1.000
_cell.length_b   1.000
_cell.length_c   1.000
_cell.angle_alpha   90.00
_cell.angle_beta   90.00
_cell.angle_gamma   90.00
#
_symmetry.space_group_name_H-M   'P 1'
#
loop_
_entity.id
_entity.type
_entity.pdbx_description
1 polymer ?
#
loop_
_entity_poly.entity_id
_entity_poly.type
_entity_poly.pdbx_seq_one_letter_code
_entity_poly.pdbx_strand_id
1 'polypeptide(L)'
;MRRRCKSKIIATLLTGVIITGFPFVNTGNNAYLAKADEYYDNSNTNLYTDDDYSDDSGVSTQNVGVNVDYHTEDEIRDFVKNHPADFTSPVEYEEEPLGKAPYSLGKLKYKTLQSALNTLNQIRYIAGLSSDVVLNDEYVKQAQGASVVNSVNDVLTHNPEKPAGMSDEVYRIGAEGASHSNIAMGYNNIDTSLVYGYMEDGDSSNIDRLGHRRWLLNPSMKATGFGYYNNYTAAYALDNSSAYSPEYGVIWPAQNMPTEYFNKDFPWSISMGYAVSDSVEVELIRLSDNKTWKFSKSSADGHFNVNNGGYGEQGCIIFRPDGIERYVAGEKFKVNITGLSAPLSYDVSFFDLAPITGLSLDKTPSIIRLGENLDLGIKFLPESAKKIVRVTVDGRILSLGKGKNSGIYENDSDNGFYIKADKYGTTTINVSTYDGRITKSKKITVIPSDAYIYSTESRYIYGTKYGKISLQVSKDKTVSGYEVLYSTNKNFKYAKKLVSNSYKKTKFTINNALSRRTYYIKARAFVKVGGKKIYGAYGETDTYRIY
;
A
#
# COMPACT_ATOMS: atom_id res chain seq x y z
N MET A 1 44.97 -11.99 -10.59
CA MET A 1 44.12 -13.17 -10.81
C MET A 1 42.80 -12.99 -10.09
N ARG A 2 41.72 -12.67 -10.79
CA ARG A 2 40.36 -12.49 -10.24
C ARG A 2 39.58 -13.78 -10.47
N ARG A 3 39.08 -14.43 -9.41
CA ARG A 3 38.12 -15.53 -9.51
C ARG A 3 36.71 -14.98 -9.27
N ARG A 4 35.85 -15.15 -10.29
CA ARG A 4 34.39 -14.91 -10.22
C ARG A 4 33.73 -16.11 -9.54
N CYS A 5 32.94 -15.87 -8.50
CA CYS A 5 31.97 -16.85 -7.98
C CYS A 5 30.62 -16.65 -8.67
N LYS A 6 30.10 -17.70 -9.28
CA LYS A 6 28.73 -17.76 -9.83
C LYS A 6 27.84 -18.42 -8.78
N SER A 7 26.83 -17.73 -8.28
CA SER A 7 25.77 -18.33 -7.46
C SER A 7 24.64 -18.84 -8.37
N LYS A 8 24.28 -20.09 -8.19
CA LYS A 8 23.12 -20.72 -8.82
C LYS A 8 21.88 -20.46 -7.96
N ILE A 9 20.84 -19.90 -8.55
CA ILE A 9 19.51 -19.79 -7.95
C ILE A 9 18.75 -21.08 -8.31
N ILE A 10 18.27 -21.77 -7.28
CA ILE A 10 17.36 -22.92 -7.40
C ILE A 10 15.95 -22.38 -7.20
N ALA A 11 15.14 -22.49 -8.25
CA ALA A 11 13.71 -22.19 -8.18
C ALA A 11 12.95 -23.45 -7.71
N THR A 12 12.21 -23.34 -6.61
CA THR A 12 11.30 -24.37 -6.15
C THR A 12 9.87 -23.93 -6.49
N LEU A 13 9.22 -24.68 -7.38
CA LEU A 13 7.78 -24.53 -7.66
C LEU A 13 6.97 -25.07 -6.48
N LEU A 14 6.12 -24.21 -5.91
CA LEU A 14 4.99 -24.64 -5.08
C LEU A 14 3.70 -24.16 -5.73
N THR A 15 2.89 -25.11 -6.18
CA THR A 15 1.50 -24.87 -6.63
C THR A 15 0.60 -24.76 -5.41
N GLY A 16 0.10 -23.57 -5.14
CA GLY A 16 -0.96 -23.29 -4.19
C GLY A 16 -1.92 -22.26 -4.77
N VAL A 17 -3.22 -22.52 -4.71
CA VAL A 17 -4.25 -21.55 -5.10
C VAL A 17 -4.17 -20.37 -4.12
N ILE A 18 -3.65 -19.25 -4.58
CA ILE A 18 -3.47 -18.03 -3.79
C ILE A 18 -4.48 -17.02 -4.31
N ILE A 19 -5.46 -16.66 -3.45
CA ILE A 19 -6.15 -15.39 -3.58
C ILE A 19 -5.13 -14.34 -3.14
N THR A 20 -4.38 -13.82 -4.08
CA THR A 20 -3.35 -12.82 -3.82
C THR A 20 -4.01 -11.46 -3.64
N GLY A 21 -3.89 -10.91 -2.42
CA GLY A 21 -3.98 -9.48 -2.27
C GLY A 21 -2.99 -8.81 -3.23
N PHE A 22 -3.39 -7.68 -3.83
CA PHE A 22 -2.60 -6.96 -4.82
C PHE A 22 -1.19 -6.67 -4.27
N PRO A 23 -0.11 -7.06 -4.96
CA PRO A 23 1.19 -6.56 -4.59
C PRO A 23 1.21 -5.06 -4.89
N PHE A 24 1.57 -4.24 -3.90
CA PHE A 24 2.01 -2.89 -4.17
C PHE A 24 3.19 -2.97 -5.13
N VAL A 25 3.02 -2.46 -6.33
CA VAL A 25 4.15 -2.18 -7.20
C VAL A 25 4.88 -0.99 -6.58
N ASN A 26 5.94 -1.29 -5.83
CA ASN A 26 6.88 -0.27 -5.39
C ASN A 26 7.65 0.18 -6.63
N THR A 27 7.20 1.26 -7.26
CA THR A 27 7.94 1.94 -8.32
C THR A 27 9.10 2.68 -7.67
N GLY A 28 10.15 1.94 -7.30
CA GLY A 28 11.47 2.52 -7.02
C GLY A 28 11.94 3.26 -8.26
N ASN A 29 12.03 4.56 -8.17
CA ASN A 29 12.73 5.57 -8.98
C ASN A 29 13.27 5.13 -10.37
N ASN A 30 12.41 4.62 -11.24
CA ASN A 30 12.52 4.64 -12.69
C ASN A 30 11.09 4.70 -13.24
N ALA A 31 10.40 5.79 -12.89
CA ALA A 31 9.12 6.11 -13.49
C ALA A 31 9.37 6.51 -14.94
N TYR A 32 9.27 5.55 -15.84
CA TYR A 32 8.72 5.88 -17.15
C TYR A 32 7.28 6.30 -16.87
N LEU A 33 7.03 7.61 -16.81
CA LEU A 33 5.69 8.16 -16.72
C LEU A 33 4.91 7.57 -17.88
N ALA A 34 3.93 6.74 -17.57
CA ALA A 34 2.94 6.32 -18.55
C ALA A 34 2.29 7.60 -19.06
N LYS A 35 2.56 7.96 -20.30
CA LYS A 35 1.91 9.10 -20.95
C LYS A 35 0.66 8.58 -21.61
N ALA A 36 -0.47 9.09 -21.19
CA ALA A 36 -1.68 9.05 -21.97
C ALA A 36 -1.69 10.27 -22.92
N ASP A 37 -2.09 10.10 -24.16
CA ASP A 37 -1.84 11.10 -25.21
C ASP A 37 -2.82 12.27 -25.18
N GLU A 38 -2.36 13.44 -25.64
CA GLU A 38 -2.97 14.76 -25.42
C GLU A 38 -4.10 15.17 -26.40
N TYR A 39 -4.51 14.38 -27.38
CA TYR A 39 -5.33 14.94 -28.46
C TYR A 39 -6.65 14.20 -28.72
N TYR A 40 -7.73 14.71 -28.11
CA TYR A 40 -9.09 14.61 -28.68
C TYR A 40 -9.53 16.00 -29.14
N ASP A 41 -9.35 16.28 -30.41
CA ASP A 41 -10.04 17.41 -31.07
C ASP A 41 -11.46 16.95 -31.43
N ASN A 42 -12.44 17.38 -30.63
CA ASN A 42 -13.85 17.15 -30.86
C ASN A 42 -14.40 18.13 -31.91
N SER A 43 -13.98 17.98 -33.17
CA SER A 43 -14.61 18.72 -34.30
C SER A 43 -15.86 18.05 -34.88
N ASN A 44 -16.42 17.02 -34.22
CA ASN A 44 -17.67 16.41 -34.63
C ASN A 44 -18.70 16.41 -33.49
N THR A 45 -19.12 17.60 -33.06
CA THR A 45 -20.35 17.76 -32.28
C THR A 45 -21.52 17.86 -33.23
N ASN A 46 -22.24 16.77 -33.44
CA ASN A 46 -23.61 16.87 -33.92
C ASN A 46 -24.45 17.47 -32.80
N LEU A 47 -24.83 18.74 -33.03
CA LEU A 47 -25.81 19.48 -32.25
C LEU A 47 -27.13 18.70 -32.20
N TYR A 48 -27.52 18.24 -31.02
CA TYR A 48 -28.90 18.02 -30.71
C TYR A 48 -29.48 19.35 -30.25
N THR A 49 -30.42 19.87 -31.04
CA THR A 49 -31.22 21.06 -30.77
C THR A 49 -32.18 20.79 -29.62
N ASP A 50 -32.23 21.76 -28.70
CA ASP A 50 -33.24 21.88 -27.65
C ASP A 50 -34.64 21.71 -28.23
N ASP A 51 -35.43 20.80 -27.66
CA ASP A 51 -36.87 20.89 -27.68
C ASP A 51 -37.39 20.78 -26.23
N ASP A 52 -38.19 21.79 -25.92
CA ASP A 52 -38.89 22.08 -24.68
C ASP A 52 -39.42 20.84 -23.92
N TYR A 53 -39.02 20.68 -22.68
CA TYR A 53 -39.84 20.03 -21.65
C TYR A 53 -39.97 20.95 -20.43
N SER A 54 -41.04 21.67 -20.37
CA SER A 54 -41.58 22.28 -19.17
C SER A 54 -42.34 21.21 -18.38
N ASP A 55 -41.83 20.73 -17.28
CA ASP A 55 -42.61 20.05 -16.26
C ASP A 55 -42.40 20.73 -14.91
N ASP A 56 -43.43 21.46 -14.52
CA ASP A 56 -43.59 22.13 -13.24
C ASP A 56 -44.09 21.11 -12.20
N SER A 57 -43.20 20.37 -11.59
CA SER A 57 -43.50 19.58 -10.42
C SER A 57 -42.66 20.05 -9.24
N GLY A 58 -43.34 20.60 -8.23
CA GLY A 58 -42.75 21.17 -7.01
C GLY A 58 -41.72 20.27 -6.35
N VAL A 59 -40.45 20.65 -6.53
CA VAL A 59 -39.30 19.95 -5.92
C VAL A 59 -39.24 20.26 -4.45
N SER A 60 -39.54 19.26 -3.63
CA SER A 60 -39.20 19.27 -2.22
C SER A 60 -37.67 19.38 -2.09
N THR A 61 -37.17 20.31 -1.27
CA THR A 61 -35.75 20.49 -0.95
C THR A 61 -35.22 19.32 -0.12
N GLN A 62 -35.17 18.11 -0.69
CA GLN A 62 -34.37 17.02 -0.11
C GLN A 62 -32.96 17.10 -0.70
N ASN A 63 -31.95 16.92 0.15
CA ASN A 63 -30.56 16.76 -0.28
C ASN A 63 -30.53 15.68 -1.35
N VAL A 64 -30.27 16.07 -2.59
CA VAL A 64 -30.18 15.14 -3.71
C VAL A 64 -28.77 14.54 -3.63
N GLY A 65 -28.67 13.27 -3.29
CA GLY A 65 -27.43 12.49 -3.27
C GLY A 65 -26.96 12.18 -4.70
N VAL A 66 -25.84 11.46 -4.79
CA VAL A 66 -25.42 10.86 -6.07
C VAL A 66 -26.46 9.83 -6.51
N ASN A 67 -26.71 9.73 -7.81
CA ASN A 67 -27.78 8.91 -8.36
C ASN A 67 -27.26 7.67 -9.09
N VAL A 68 -26.21 7.07 -8.54
CA VAL A 68 -25.68 5.77 -8.95
C VAL A 68 -26.10 4.71 -7.92
N ASP A 69 -26.09 3.45 -8.32
CA ASP A 69 -26.43 2.36 -7.41
C ASP A 69 -25.45 2.32 -6.22
N TYR A 70 -26.00 2.12 -5.04
CA TYR A 70 -25.20 1.96 -3.82
C TYR A 70 -24.92 0.49 -3.56
N HIS A 71 -23.62 0.13 -3.50
CA HIS A 71 -23.18 -1.20 -3.12
C HIS A 71 -22.47 -1.15 -1.76
N THR A 72 -22.79 -2.09 -0.89
CA THR A 72 -22.10 -2.26 0.40
C THR A 72 -20.69 -2.82 0.20
N GLU A 73 -19.84 -2.67 1.21
CA GLU A 73 -18.49 -3.25 1.21
C GLU A 73 -18.51 -4.77 0.92
N ASP A 74 -19.49 -5.50 1.50
CA ASP A 74 -19.57 -6.95 1.34
C ASP A 74 -20.06 -7.34 -0.06
N GLU A 75 -21.01 -6.61 -0.65
CA GLU A 75 -21.44 -6.82 -2.03
C GLU A 75 -20.28 -6.57 -3.02
N ILE A 76 -19.47 -5.53 -2.80
CA ILE A 76 -18.28 -5.27 -3.62
C ILE A 76 -17.25 -6.40 -3.47
N ARG A 77 -16.98 -6.86 -2.24
CA ARG A 77 -16.07 -8.00 -2.00
C ARG A 77 -16.55 -9.27 -2.69
N ASP A 78 -17.84 -9.57 -2.61
CA ASP A 78 -18.43 -10.74 -3.25
C ASP A 78 -18.40 -10.61 -4.77
N PHE A 79 -18.67 -9.43 -5.31
CA PHE A 79 -18.57 -9.20 -6.75
C PHE A 79 -17.13 -9.43 -7.27
N VAL A 80 -16.13 -8.80 -6.63
CA VAL A 80 -14.71 -8.94 -6.99
C VAL A 80 -14.26 -10.40 -6.90
N LYS A 81 -14.67 -11.11 -5.86
CA LYS A 81 -14.36 -12.54 -5.66
C LYS A 81 -14.94 -13.42 -6.77
N ASN A 82 -16.16 -13.12 -7.23
CA ASN A 82 -16.86 -13.88 -8.26
C ASN A 82 -16.44 -13.52 -9.70
N HIS A 83 -15.76 -12.39 -9.88
CA HIS A 83 -15.21 -11.93 -11.15
C HIS A 83 -13.68 -11.71 -10.99
N PRO A 84 -12.89 -12.79 -10.83
CA PRO A 84 -11.46 -12.65 -10.52
C PRO A 84 -10.68 -11.98 -11.66
N ALA A 85 -9.76 -11.09 -11.29
CA ALA A 85 -8.81 -10.40 -12.15
C ALA A 85 -7.37 -10.79 -11.81
N ASP A 86 -6.45 -10.67 -12.77
CA ASP A 86 -5.06 -11.07 -12.60
C ASP A 86 -4.11 -9.91 -12.91
N PHE A 87 -3.70 -9.20 -11.88
CA PHE A 87 -2.79 -8.05 -11.98
C PHE A 87 -1.29 -8.42 -12.03
N THR A 88 -0.98 -9.71 -11.95
CA THR A 88 0.41 -10.18 -11.76
C THR A 88 0.96 -11.00 -12.92
N SER A 89 0.12 -11.74 -13.60
CA SER A 89 0.55 -12.57 -14.71
C SER A 89 0.89 -11.75 -15.95
N PRO A 90 1.89 -12.16 -16.72
CA PRO A 90 2.15 -11.56 -18.02
C PRO A 90 0.98 -11.83 -18.97
N VAL A 91 0.85 -10.96 -19.96
CA VAL A 91 -0.14 -11.13 -21.03
C VAL A 91 0.19 -12.38 -21.86
N GLU A 92 -0.85 -13.18 -22.15
CA GLU A 92 -0.71 -14.40 -22.92
C GLU A 92 -1.43 -14.26 -24.28
N TYR A 93 -0.79 -14.81 -25.32
CA TYR A 93 -1.34 -14.82 -26.68
C TYR A 93 -1.73 -16.22 -27.12
N GLU A 94 -2.77 -16.30 -27.93
CA GLU A 94 -3.10 -17.47 -28.75
C GLU A 94 -2.22 -17.45 -30.04
N GLU A 95 -2.05 -16.24 -30.62
CA GLU A 95 -1.14 -15.95 -31.74
C GLU A 95 -0.32 -14.72 -31.39
N GLU A 96 1.01 -14.85 -31.37
CA GLU A 96 1.91 -13.73 -31.07
C GLU A 96 1.82 -12.63 -32.14
N PRO A 97 1.72 -11.34 -31.75
CA PRO A 97 1.79 -10.22 -32.70
C PRO A 97 3.17 -10.16 -33.38
N LEU A 98 3.21 -9.73 -34.62
CA LEU A 98 4.46 -9.47 -35.34
C LEU A 98 4.68 -7.97 -35.53
N GLY A 99 5.58 -7.38 -34.77
CA GLY A 99 5.95 -5.96 -34.81
C GLY A 99 6.93 -5.59 -35.93
N LYS A 100 7.14 -6.47 -36.89
CA LYS A 100 7.96 -6.26 -38.13
C LYS A 100 7.34 -7.02 -39.30
N ALA A 101 7.71 -6.63 -40.52
CA ALA A 101 7.17 -7.25 -41.74
C ALA A 101 7.48 -8.77 -41.81
N PRO A 102 6.49 -9.61 -42.16
CA PRO A 102 5.08 -9.26 -42.35
C PRO A 102 4.40 -8.99 -41.01
N TYR A 103 3.80 -7.81 -40.88
CA TYR A 103 3.12 -7.43 -39.65
C TYR A 103 1.84 -8.24 -39.41
N SER A 104 1.56 -8.58 -38.15
CA SER A 104 0.28 -9.19 -37.77
C SER A 104 -0.17 -8.66 -36.40
N LEU A 105 -1.48 -8.58 -36.21
CA LEU A 105 -2.07 -8.13 -34.94
C LEU A 105 -1.87 -9.15 -33.82
N GLY A 106 -1.71 -10.43 -34.17
CA GLY A 106 -1.78 -11.51 -33.19
C GLY A 106 -3.19 -11.66 -32.61
N LYS A 107 -3.30 -12.48 -31.56
CA LYS A 107 -4.55 -12.73 -30.86
C LYS A 107 -4.27 -13.00 -29.39
N LEU A 108 -4.87 -12.23 -28.51
CA LEU A 108 -4.82 -12.45 -27.06
C LEU A 108 -5.55 -13.74 -26.68
N LYS A 109 -5.05 -14.45 -25.67
CA LYS A 109 -5.82 -15.56 -25.11
C LYS A 109 -7.11 -15.05 -24.45
N TYR A 110 -8.17 -15.83 -24.55
CA TYR A 110 -9.46 -15.51 -23.94
C TYR A 110 -9.33 -15.25 -22.42
N LYS A 111 -8.47 -16.00 -21.73
CA LYS A 111 -8.18 -15.78 -20.30
C LYS A 111 -7.68 -14.37 -20.00
N THR A 112 -6.79 -13.83 -20.83
CA THR A 112 -6.29 -12.45 -20.69
C THR A 112 -7.41 -11.42 -20.90
N LEU A 113 -8.20 -11.59 -21.95
CA LEU A 113 -9.35 -10.74 -22.24
C LEU A 113 -10.41 -10.79 -21.13
N GLN A 114 -10.68 -11.99 -20.60
CA GLN A 114 -11.65 -12.18 -19.51
C GLN A 114 -11.20 -11.51 -18.21
N SER A 115 -9.90 -11.57 -17.89
CA SER A 115 -9.34 -10.86 -16.73
C SER A 115 -9.55 -9.36 -16.84
N ALA A 116 -9.18 -8.77 -17.99
CA ALA A 116 -9.37 -7.35 -18.25
C ALA A 116 -10.86 -6.93 -18.20
N LEU A 117 -11.76 -7.77 -18.76
CA LEU A 117 -13.20 -7.55 -18.69
C LEU A 117 -13.71 -7.59 -17.25
N ASN A 118 -13.24 -8.54 -16.45
CA ASN A 118 -13.58 -8.63 -15.03
C ASN A 118 -13.11 -7.36 -14.30
N THR A 119 -11.89 -6.87 -14.55
CA THR A 119 -11.38 -5.63 -13.97
C THR A 119 -12.25 -4.42 -14.33
N LEU A 120 -12.64 -4.27 -15.60
CA LEU A 120 -13.54 -3.20 -16.02
C LEU A 120 -14.90 -3.30 -15.33
N ASN A 121 -15.50 -4.50 -15.29
CA ASN A 121 -16.79 -4.70 -14.64
C ASN A 121 -16.71 -4.52 -13.11
N GLN A 122 -15.59 -4.84 -12.47
CA GLN A 122 -15.34 -4.51 -11.06
C GLN A 122 -15.32 -2.98 -10.84
N ILE A 123 -14.58 -2.23 -11.66
CA ILE A 123 -14.53 -0.76 -11.61
C ILE A 123 -15.95 -0.18 -11.74
N ARG A 124 -16.72 -0.65 -12.70
CA ARG A 124 -18.09 -0.16 -12.95
C ARG A 124 -19.05 -0.53 -11.82
N TYR A 125 -18.95 -1.75 -11.26
CA TYR A 125 -19.73 -2.17 -10.11
C TYR A 125 -19.40 -1.31 -8.87
N ILE A 126 -18.13 -1.08 -8.59
CA ILE A 126 -17.68 -0.19 -7.50
C ILE A 126 -18.28 1.22 -7.68
N ALA A 127 -18.31 1.74 -8.89
CA ALA A 127 -18.87 3.05 -9.20
C ALA A 127 -20.42 3.10 -9.19
N GLY A 128 -21.10 1.98 -8.97
CA GLY A 128 -22.57 1.89 -9.00
C GLY A 128 -23.17 1.94 -10.41
N LEU A 129 -22.40 1.55 -11.42
CA LEU A 129 -22.81 1.49 -12.82
C LEU A 129 -23.11 0.04 -13.24
N SER A 130 -23.87 -0.11 -14.33
CA SER A 130 -24.05 -1.42 -14.98
C SER A 130 -22.69 -2.08 -15.22
N SER A 131 -22.52 -3.29 -14.69
CA SER A 131 -21.27 -4.08 -14.70
C SER A 131 -21.40 -5.35 -15.56
N ASP A 132 -22.25 -5.29 -16.56
CA ASP A 132 -22.53 -6.34 -17.52
C ASP A 132 -21.97 -6.03 -18.93
N VAL A 133 -20.90 -5.25 -18.99
CA VAL A 133 -20.15 -4.99 -20.21
C VAL A 133 -19.59 -6.32 -20.74
N VAL A 134 -19.65 -6.49 -22.06
CA VAL A 134 -19.21 -7.72 -22.74
C VAL A 134 -18.08 -7.43 -23.74
N LEU A 135 -17.33 -8.46 -24.09
CA LEU A 135 -16.36 -8.37 -25.18
C LEU A 135 -17.07 -8.33 -26.53
N ASN A 136 -16.59 -7.45 -27.41
CA ASN A 136 -16.97 -7.42 -28.82
C ASN A 136 -15.73 -7.78 -29.65
N ASP A 137 -15.83 -8.78 -30.52
CA ASP A 137 -14.71 -9.30 -31.28
C ASP A 137 -14.04 -8.25 -32.19
N GLU A 138 -14.84 -7.34 -32.77
CA GLU A 138 -14.29 -6.27 -33.62
C GLU A 138 -13.56 -5.22 -32.75
N TYR A 139 -14.11 -4.86 -31.59
CA TYR A 139 -13.44 -3.97 -30.63
C TYR A 139 -12.15 -4.56 -30.08
N VAL A 140 -12.13 -5.88 -29.80
CA VAL A 140 -10.89 -6.59 -29.41
C VAL A 140 -9.85 -6.52 -30.53
N LYS A 141 -10.25 -6.75 -31.80
CA LYS A 141 -9.36 -6.68 -32.95
C LYS A 141 -8.81 -5.26 -33.15
N GLN A 142 -9.65 -4.24 -33.00
CA GLN A 142 -9.27 -2.84 -33.11
C GLN A 142 -8.32 -2.41 -31.99
N ALA A 143 -8.65 -2.71 -30.74
CA ALA A 143 -7.79 -2.40 -29.58
C ALA A 143 -6.44 -3.12 -29.67
N GLN A 144 -6.43 -4.39 -30.11
CA GLN A 144 -5.18 -5.13 -30.34
C GLN A 144 -4.36 -4.46 -31.46
N GLY A 145 -5.00 -4.02 -32.53
CA GLY A 145 -4.38 -3.28 -33.62
C GLY A 145 -3.78 -1.96 -33.17
N ALA A 146 -4.48 -1.19 -32.30
CA ALA A 146 -3.98 0.04 -31.71
C ALA A 146 -2.69 -0.18 -30.92
N SER A 147 -2.65 -1.21 -30.08
CA SER A 147 -1.46 -1.56 -29.31
C SER A 147 -0.28 -1.93 -30.20
N VAL A 148 -0.52 -2.69 -31.28
CA VAL A 148 0.53 -3.08 -32.23
C VAL A 148 1.07 -1.88 -33.00
N VAL A 149 0.20 -1.04 -33.58
CA VAL A 149 0.64 0.09 -34.42
C VAL A 149 1.36 1.15 -33.61
N ASN A 150 0.87 1.49 -32.42
CA ASN A 150 1.55 2.41 -31.50
C ASN A 150 2.92 1.85 -31.07
N SER A 151 3.00 0.56 -30.71
CA SER A 151 4.26 -0.08 -30.34
C SER A 151 5.27 -0.12 -31.47
N VAL A 152 4.83 -0.39 -32.72
CA VAL A 152 5.72 -0.42 -33.90
C VAL A 152 6.29 0.96 -34.20
N ASN A 153 5.50 2.01 -34.01
CA ASN A 153 5.94 3.39 -34.19
C ASN A 153 6.73 3.94 -32.99
N ASP A 154 6.78 3.21 -31.89
CA ASP A 154 7.33 3.67 -30.59
C ASP A 154 6.78 5.03 -30.17
N VAL A 155 5.48 5.23 -30.40
CA VAL A 155 4.75 6.48 -30.10
C VAL A 155 3.35 6.14 -29.59
N LEU A 156 2.93 6.77 -28.50
CA LEU A 156 1.56 6.67 -28.00
C LEU A 156 0.72 7.80 -28.62
N THR A 157 -0.20 7.46 -29.52
CA THR A 157 -1.03 8.44 -30.21
C THR A 157 -2.35 7.84 -30.70
N HIS A 158 -3.41 8.66 -30.69
CA HIS A 158 -4.70 8.31 -31.27
C HIS A 158 -4.72 8.36 -32.82
N ASN A 159 -3.72 8.98 -33.43
CA ASN A 159 -3.56 9.10 -34.88
C ASN A 159 -2.20 8.57 -35.34
N PRO A 160 -1.93 7.25 -35.21
CA PRO A 160 -0.66 6.68 -35.58
C PRO A 160 -0.40 6.79 -37.09
N GLU A 161 0.86 7.03 -37.46
CA GLU A 161 1.29 6.94 -38.86
C GLU A 161 1.34 5.47 -39.31
N LYS A 162 1.23 5.25 -40.63
CA LYS A 162 1.36 3.90 -41.18
C LYS A 162 2.80 3.45 -41.18
N PRO A 163 3.18 2.38 -40.45
CA PRO A 163 4.51 1.82 -40.52
C PRO A 163 4.89 1.35 -41.93
N ALA A 164 6.14 1.57 -42.30
CA ALA A 164 6.65 1.14 -43.61
C ALA A 164 6.51 -0.38 -43.76
N GLY A 165 5.88 -0.82 -44.86
CA GLY A 165 5.66 -2.23 -45.18
C GLY A 165 4.49 -2.89 -44.44
N MET A 166 3.75 -2.16 -43.63
CA MET A 166 2.48 -2.64 -43.06
C MET A 166 1.38 -2.63 -44.15
N SER A 167 0.53 -3.66 -44.16
CA SER A 167 -0.60 -3.70 -45.11
C SER A 167 -1.63 -2.64 -44.76
N ASP A 168 -2.42 -2.19 -45.74
CA ASP A 168 -3.48 -1.20 -45.53
C ASP A 168 -4.55 -1.73 -44.57
N GLU A 169 -4.85 -3.02 -44.60
CA GLU A 169 -5.83 -3.65 -43.74
C GLU A 169 -5.39 -3.63 -42.26
N VAL A 170 -4.16 -4.09 -41.95
CA VAL A 170 -3.62 -4.11 -40.59
C VAL A 170 -3.52 -2.70 -40.03
N TYR A 171 -3.02 -1.75 -40.84
CA TYR A 171 -2.93 -0.36 -40.43
C TYR A 171 -4.30 0.26 -40.14
N ARG A 172 -5.29 0.10 -41.04
CA ARG A 172 -6.64 0.65 -40.87
C ARG A 172 -7.28 0.17 -39.56
N ILE A 173 -7.17 -1.11 -39.24
CA ILE A 173 -7.68 -1.67 -37.99
C ILE A 173 -7.01 -1.02 -36.78
N GLY A 174 -5.69 -0.89 -36.80
CA GLY A 174 -4.94 -0.30 -35.70
C GLY A 174 -5.17 1.20 -35.55
N ALA A 175 -5.26 1.96 -36.64
CA ALA A 175 -5.56 3.38 -36.61
C ALA A 175 -6.99 3.67 -36.12
N GLU A 176 -7.96 2.88 -36.59
CA GLU A 176 -9.34 2.95 -36.12
C GLU A 176 -9.43 2.58 -34.62
N GLY A 177 -8.75 1.52 -34.18
CA GLY A 177 -8.67 1.16 -32.78
C GLY A 177 -8.02 2.24 -31.92
N ALA A 178 -6.93 2.87 -32.37
CA ALA A 178 -6.26 3.93 -31.65
C ALA A 178 -7.17 5.16 -31.44
N SER A 179 -7.98 5.52 -32.44
CA SER A 179 -8.90 6.66 -32.36
C SER A 179 -10.14 6.40 -31.49
N HIS A 180 -10.46 5.15 -31.17
CA HIS A 180 -11.66 4.77 -30.40
C HIS A 180 -11.34 4.14 -29.02
N SER A 181 -10.07 4.06 -28.67
CA SER A 181 -9.65 3.42 -27.41
C SER A 181 -8.99 4.41 -26.46
N ASN A 182 -9.14 4.17 -25.17
CA ASN A 182 -8.14 4.60 -24.20
C ASN A 182 -6.83 3.88 -24.50
N ILE A 183 -5.72 4.62 -24.58
CA ILE A 183 -4.40 4.06 -24.87
C ILE A 183 -3.40 4.45 -23.77
N ALA A 184 -2.50 3.53 -23.42
CA ALA A 184 -1.43 3.77 -22.45
C ALA A 184 -0.19 2.95 -22.78
N MET A 185 0.95 3.34 -22.19
CA MET A 185 2.21 2.60 -22.30
C MET A 185 2.90 2.47 -20.94
N GLY A 186 3.73 1.43 -20.80
CA GLY A 186 4.55 1.22 -19.60
C GLY A 186 3.95 0.24 -18.59
N TYR A 187 2.78 -0.36 -18.87
CA TYR A 187 2.13 -1.35 -18.00
C TYR A 187 2.45 -2.78 -18.43
N ASN A 188 2.63 -3.67 -17.45
CA ASN A 188 3.00 -5.08 -17.70
C ASN A 188 1.81 -5.95 -18.12
N ASN A 189 0.59 -5.52 -17.85
CA ASN A 189 -0.64 -6.17 -18.30
C ASN A 189 -1.81 -5.17 -18.43
N ILE A 190 -2.91 -5.64 -18.98
CA ILE A 190 -4.09 -4.81 -19.25
C ILE A 190 -4.80 -4.41 -17.95
N ASP A 191 -4.91 -5.33 -16.98
CA ASP A 191 -5.58 -5.09 -15.70
C ASP A 191 -4.93 -3.92 -14.93
N THR A 192 -3.61 -3.87 -14.89
CA THR A 192 -2.88 -2.75 -14.27
C THR A 192 -3.07 -1.43 -15.03
N SER A 193 -3.17 -1.46 -16.36
CA SER A 193 -3.43 -0.24 -17.14
C SER A 193 -4.84 0.29 -16.91
N LEU A 194 -5.83 -0.57 -16.73
CA LEU A 194 -7.20 -0.17 -16.42
C LEU A 194 -7.27 0.63 -15.11
N VAL A 195 -6.62 0.15 -14.06
CA VAL A 195 -6.68 0.80 -12.73
C VAL A 195 -5.70 1.96 -12.63
N TYR A 196 -4.42 1.76 -12.94
CA TYR A 196 -3.34 2.73 -12.68
C TYR A 196 -2.94 3.56 -13.90
N GLY A 197 -3.48 3.27 -15.07
CA GLY A 197 -3.35 4.08 -16.28
C GLY A 197 -4.58 4.92 -16.52
N TYR A 198 -5.72 4.27 -16.74
CA TYR A 198 -6.94 4.95 -17.16
C TYR A 198 -7.77 5.49 -15.98
N MET A 199 -7.94 4.72 -14.89
CA MET A 199 -8.73 5.20 -13.75
C MET A 199 -7.97 6.18 -12.86
N GLU A 200 -6.63 6.12 -12.79
CA GLU A 200 -5.83 7.13 -12.08
C GLU A 200 -5.95 8.49 -12.77
N ASP A 201 -5.60 8.57 -14.04
CA ASP A 201 -5.76 9.74 -14.92
C ASP A 201 -5.28 11.07 -14.29
N GLY A 202 -4.35 10.98 -13.33
CA GLY A 202 -3.92 12.08 -12.46
C GLY A 202 -2.64 12.80 -12.88
N ASP A 203 -2.06 12.45 -14.04
CA ASP A 203 -0.89 13.12 -14.60
C ASP A 203 -1.22 14.51 -15.16
N SER A 204 -0.19 15.32 -15.39
CA SER A 204 -0.36 16.74 -15.78
C SER A 204 -1.05 16.94 -17.13
N SER A 205 -1.11 15.94 -17.99
CA SER A 205 -1.78 16.04 -19.30
C SER A 205 -3.25 15.64 -19.23
N ASN A 206 -3.66 14.91 -18.21
CA ASN A 206 -5.00 14.33 -18.12
C ASN A 206 -5.83 14.85 -16.95
N ILE A 207 -5.20 15.29 -15.86
CA ILE A 207 -5.89 15.67 -14.61
C ILE A 207 -6.99 16.70 -14.80
N ASP A 208 -6.89 17.59 -15.79
CA ASP A 208 -7.88 18.64 -16.05
C ASP A 208 -9.14 18.13 -16.77
N ARG A 209 -9.15 16.89 -17.26
CA ARG A 209 -10.28 16.33 -18.00
C ARG A 209 -10.68 14.93 -17.57
N LEU A 210 -9.75 14.12 -17.07
CA LEU A 210 -9.94 12.71 -16.70
C LEU A 210 -10.62 11.92 -17.82
N GLY A 211 -10.14 12.09 -19.06
CA GLY A 211 -10.78 11.55 -20.25
C GLY A 211 -10.87 10.04 -20.24
N HIS A 212 -9.79 9.35 -19.89
CA HIS A 212 -9.75 7.89 -19.84
C HIS A 212 -10.71 7.33 -18.79
N ARG A 213 -10.70 7.88 -17.58
CA ARG A 213 -11.59 7.47 -16.48
C ARG A 213 -13.04 7.64 -16.88
N ARG A 214 -13.41 8.81 -17.39
CA ARG A 214 -14.80 9.14 -17.75
C ARG A 214 -15.33 8.23 -18.85
N TRP A 215 -14.50 7.86 -19.83
CA TRP A 215 -14.86 6.87 -20.84
C TRP A 215 -15.11 5.48 -20.25
N LEU A 216 -14.27 4.99 -19.33
CA LEU A 216 -14.51 3.69 -18.66
C LEU A 216 -15.76 3.70 -17.76
N LEU A 217 -16.06 4.87 -17.18
CA LEU A 217 -17.26 5.10 -16.37
C LEU A 217 -18.45 5.62 -17.18
N ASN A 218 -18.39 5.61 -18.51
CA ASN A 218 -19.53 6.00 -19.36
C ASN A 218 -20.74 5.10 -19.08
N PRO A 219 -21.88 5.65 -18.58
CA PRO A 219 -23.07 4.85 -18.29
C PRO A 219 -23.62 4.13 -19.52
N SER A 220 -23.42 4.67 -20.71
CA SER A 220 -23.89 4.09 -21.97
C SER A 220 -23.02 2.98 -22.54
N MET A 221 -21.88 2.66 -21.92
CA MET A 221 -21.02 1.57 -22.36
C MET A 221 -21.67 0.19 -22.13
N LYS A 222 -21.74 -0.63 -23.17
CA LYS A 222 -22.24 -2.02 -23.14
C LYS A 222 -21.24 -3.03 -23.66
N ALA A 223 -20.31 -2.61 -24.52
CA ALA A 223 -19.31 -3.48 -25.12
C ALA A 223 -17.93 -2.84 -25.12
N THR A 224 -16.88 -3.66 -25.08
CA THR A 224 -15.49 -3.24 -25.12
C THR A 224 -14.61 -4.27 -25.81
N GLY A 225 -13.33 -3.94 -25.97
CA GLY A 225 -12.27 -4.82 -26.42
C GLY A 225 -10.93 -4.35 -25.85
N PHE A 226 -9.98 -5.26 -25.71
CA PHE A 226 -8.68 -4.96 -25.14
C PHE A 226 -7.55 -5.39 -26.07
N GLY A 227 -6.44 -4.64 -26.03
CA GLY A 227 -5.23 -4.92 -26.77
C GLY A 227 -3.97 -4.74 -25.91
N TYR A 228 -2.93 -5.48 -26.24
CA TYR A 228 -1.63 -5.36 -25.60
C TYR A 228 -0.52 -5.78 -26.56
N TYR A 229 0.53 -4.99 -26.64
CA TYR A 229 1.78 -5.38 -27.28
C TYR A 229 2.95 -4.52 -26.77
N ASN A 230 4.05 -5.15 -26.33
CA ASN A 230 5.26 -4.48 -25.84
C ASN A 230 5.02 -3.34 -24.85
N ASN A 231 4.18 -3.56 -23.84
CA ASN A 231 3.77 -2.57 -22.84
C ASN A 231 2.89 -1.43 -23.37
N TYR A 232 2.43 -1.47 -24.61
CA TYR A 232 1.35 -0.62 -25.12
C TYR A 232 0.02 -1.32 -24.90
N THR A 233 -0.92 -0.61 -24.29
CA THR A 233 -2.26 -1.12 -24.01
C THR A 233 -3.31 -0.26 -24.70
N ALA A 234 -4.42 -0.88 -25.06
CA ALA A 234 -5.60 -0.20 -25.55
C ALA A 234 -6.86 -0.84 -24.97
N ALA A 235 -7.85 -0.01 -24.63
CA ALA A 235 -9.18 -0.44 -24.23
C ALA A 235 -10.19 0.34 -25.05
N TYR A 236 -10.96 -0.35 -25.90
CA TYR A 236 -12.01 0.30 -26.70
C TYR A 236 -13.03 0.95 -25.78
N ALA A 237 -13.21 2.26 -25.89
CA ALA A 237 -13.89 3.07 -24.89
C ALA A 237 -15.10 3.85 -25.43
N LEU A 238 -15.19 4.08 -26.75
CA LEU A 238 -16.21 4.92 -27.38
C LEU A 238 -17.50 4.14 -27.71
N ASP A 239 -17.89 3.20 -26.83
CA ASP A 239 -19.15 2.47 -26.99
C ASP A 239 -20.29 3.21 -26.26
N ASN A 240 -21.38 3.46 -26.99
CA ASN A 240 -22.61 4.08 -26.51
C ASN A 240 -23.84 3.21 -26.88
N SER A 241 -23.69 1.90 -26.88
CA SER A 241 -24.72 0.97 -27.36
C SER A 241 -25.78 0.63 -26.30
N SER A 242 -25.58 1.02 -25.03
CA SER A 242 -26.62 0.90 -24.01
C SER A 242 -27.66 2.00 -24.17
N ALA A 243 -28.94 1.63 -23.99
CA ALA A 243 -30.04 2.58 -23.88
C ALA A 243 -30.09 3.31 -22.52
N TYR A 244 -29.10 3.14 -21.67
CA TYR A 244 -29.03 3.77 -20.37
C TYR A 244 -28.93 5.29 -20.53
N SER A 245 -29.88 6.00 -19.94
CA SER A 245 -29.78 7.45 -19.82
C SER A 245 -28.91 7.78 -18.63
N PRO A 246 -27.81 8.52 -18.80
CA PRO A 246 -26.95 8.84 -17.69
C PRO A 246 -27.70 9.67 -16.65
N GLU A 247 -27.75 9.14 -15.46
CA GLU A 247 -28.16 9.90 -14.29
C GLU A 247 -26.94 10.65 -13.75
N TYR A 248 -27.17 11.84 -13.18
CA TYR A 248 -26.06 12.63 -12.64
C TYR A 248 -25.43 11.98 -11.42
N GLY A 249 -24.12 12.24 -11.21
CA GLY A 249 -23.44 11.86 -9.99
C GLY A 249 -22.62 10.59 -10.08
N VAL A 250 -22.01 10.32 -11.25
CA VAL A 250 -20.98 9.26 -11.36
C VAL A 250 -19.73 9.73 -10.64
N ILE A 251 -19.45 9.14 -9.47
CA ILE A 251 -18.35 9.54 -8.59
C ILE A 251 -17.18 8.56 -8.61
N TRP A 252 -15.98 9.10 -8.44
CA TRP A 252 -14.78 8.34 -8.14
C TRP A 252 -13.86 9.15 -7.23
N PRO A 253 -13.52 8.70 -5.98
CA PRO A 253 -13.87 7.39 -5.41
C PRO A 253 -15.36 7.21 -5.18
N ALA A 254 -15.84 5.97 -5.25
CA ALA A 254 -17.21 5.58 -4.98
C ALA A 254 -17.56 5.73 -3.48
N GLN A 255 -18.85 5.71 -3.13
CA GLN A 255 -19.31 5.85 -1.73
C GLN A 255 -18.70 4.77 -0.80
N ASN A 256 -18.54 3.54 -1.28
CA ASN A 256 -17.72 2.51 -0.65
C ASN A 256 -16.56 2.18 -1.59
N MET A 257 -15.35 2.60 -1.23
CA MET A 257 -14.17 2.55 -2.10
C MET A 257 -13.13 1.59 -1.59
N PRO A 258 -12.81 0.50 -2.33
CA PRO A 258 -11.68 -0.35 -2.00
C PRO A 258 -10.35 0.41 -2.13
N THR A 259 -9.49 0.31 -1.11
CA THR A 259 -8.17 0.97 -1.13
C THR A 259 -7.23 0.42 -2.20
N GLU A 260 -7.55 -0.73 -2.78
CA GLU A 260 -6.85 -1.34 -3.89
C GLU A 260 -7.09 -0.63 -5.22
N TYR A 261 -8.20 0.13 -5.34
CA TYR A 261 -8.61 0.83 -6.56
C TYR A 261 -8.44 2.34 -6.49
N PHE A 262 -7.90 2.87 -5.37
CA PHE A 262 -7.74 4.32 -5.20
C PHE A 262 -6.55 4.65 -4.31
N ASN A 263 -5.67 5.51 -4.75
CA ASN A 263 -4.52 6.01 -3.98
C ASN A 263 -4.46 7.55 -3.97
N LYS A 264 -3.42 8.11 -3.35
CA LYS A 264 -3.25 9.57 -3.19
C LYS A 264 -3.07 10.34 -4.50
N ASP A 265 -2.67 9.66 -5.57
CA ASP A 265 -2.39 10.27 -6.87
C ASP A 265 -3.65 10.37 -7.74
N PHE A 266 -4.69 9.59 -7.41
CA PHE A 266 -5.99 9.67 -8.07
C PHE A 266 -6.72 10.97 -7.70
N PRO A 267 -7.14 11.81 -8.66
CA PRO A 267 -8.09 12.87 -8.42
C PRO A 267 -9.47 12.31 -8.03
N TRP A 268 -10.17 13.02 -7.17
CA TRP A 268 -11.60 12.84 -6.94
C TRP A 268 -12.36 13.44 -8.11
N SER A 269 -13.45 12.85 -8.49
CA SER A 269 -14.27 13.36 -9.60
C SER A 269 -15.75 13.04 -9.41
N ILE A 270 -16.60 13.87 -9.98
CA ILE A 270 -18.02 13.61 -10.13
C ILE A 270 -18.46 14.10 -11.50
N SER A 271 -19.03 13.21 -12.34
CA SER A 271 -19.64 13.55 -13.61
C SER A 271 -21.14 13.77 -13.41
N MET A 272 -21.66 14.88 -13.92
CA MET A 272 -23.02 15.34 -13.63
C MET A 272 -24.02 14.99 -14.72
N GLY A 273 -23.57 14.58 -15.91
CA GLY A 273 -24.43 14.35 -17.07
C GLY A 273 -24.91 15.64 -17.76
N TYR A 274 -24.54 16.80 -17.23
CA TYR A 274 -24.88 18.13 -17.79
C TYR A 274 -23.73 19.13 -17.53
N ALA A 275 -23.72 20.24 -18.24
CA ALA A 275 -22.69 21.27 -18.10
C ALA A 275 -22.73 21.92 -16.71
N VAL A 276 -21.57 21.98 -16.04
CA VAL A 276 -21.37 22.55 -14.71
C VAL A 276 -20.76 23.94 -14.80
N SER A 277 -21.28 24.90 -14.00
CA SER A 277 -20.73 26.25 -13.91
C SER A 277 -19.38 26.27 -13.22
N ASP A 278 -18.50 27.20 -13.62
CA ASP A 278 -17.25 27.54 -12.93
C ASP A 278 -17.46 28.09 -11.50
N SER A 279 -18.69 28.42 -11.11
CA SER A 279 -19.02 28.90 -9.76
C SER A 279 -19.21 27.78 -8.75
N VAL A 280 -19.01 26.54 -9.14
CA VAL A 280 -19.12 25.39 -8.25
C VAL A 280 -17.96 25.41 -7.23
N GLU A 281 -18.30 25.06 -5.99
CA GLU A 281 -17.35 24.95 -4.88
C GLU A 281 -17.47 23.57 -4.25
N VAL A 282 -16.33 22.98 -3.84
CA VAL A 282 -16.28 21.68 -3.18
C VAL A 282 -15.63 21.84 -1.81
N GLU A 283 -16.23 21.23 -0.80
CA GLU A 283 -15.64 21.04 0.53
C GLU A 283 -15.49 19.53 0.79
N LEU A 284 -14.26 19.09 1.02
CA LEU A 284 -13.92 17.72 1.40
C LEU A 284 -13.55 17.69 2.88
N ILE A 285 -14.23 16.87 3.68
CA ILE A 285 -14.01 16.77 5.13
C ILE A 285 -13.60 15.34 5.48
N ARG A 286 -12.43 15.16 6.09
CA ARG A 286 -12.04 13.87 6.67
C ARG A 286 -12.64 13.74 8.08
N LEU A 287 -13.52 12.74 8.28
CA LEU A 287 -14.30 12.64 9.51
C LEU A 287 -13.50 12.20 10.75
N SER A 288 -12.31 11.62 10.58
CA SER A 288 -11.48 11.15 11.70
C SER A 288 -10.85 12.28 12.52
N ASP A 289 -10.59 13.44 11.91
CA ASP A 289 -9.93 14.60 12.55
C ASP A 289 -10.55 15.95 12.17
N ASN A 290 -11.65 15.93 11.41
CA ASN A 290 -12.34 17.10 10.86
C ASN A 290 -11.46 18.01 9.99
N LYS A 291 -10.38 17.44 9.41
CA LYS A 291 -9.57 18.19 8.45
C LYS A 291 -10.39 18.46 7.20
N THR A 292 -10.42 19.72 6.79
CA THR A 292 -11.20 20.21 5.66
C THR A 292 -10.27 20.73 4.57
N TRP A 293 -10.61 20.46 3.31
CA TRP A 293 -10.05 21.04 2.09
C TRP A 293 -11.17 21.71 1.32
N LYS A 294 -10.87 22.86 0.75
CA LYS A 294 -11.81 23.66 -0.04
C LYS A 294 -11.28 23.87 -1.43
N PHE A 295 -12.18 23.78 -2.41
CA PHE A 295 -11.82 23.88 -3.81
C PHE A 295 -12.83 24.78 -4.53
N SER A 296 -12.31 25.74 -5.26
CA SER A 296 -13.03 26.59 -6.18
C SER A 296 -12.09 27.05 -7.29
N LYS A 297 -12.63 27.63 -8.35
CA LYS A 297 -11.82 28.22 -9.43
C LYS A 297 -10.87 29.32 -8.95
N SER A 298 -11.22 30.03 -7.89
CA SER A 298 -10.42 31.14 -7.33
C SER A 298 -9.36 30.69 -6.30
N SER A 299 -9.58 29.56 -5.62
CA SER A 299 -8.71 29.03 -4.57
C SER A 299 -8.95 27.54 -4.35
N ALA A 300 -7.88 26.77 -4.21
CA ALA A 300 -7.99 25.35 -3.98
C ALA A 300 -6.87 24.85 -3.03
N ASP A 301 -7.25 23.95 -2.10
CA ASP A 301 -6.32 23.23 -1.21
C ASP A 301 -5.77 21.97 -1.92
N GLY A 302 -5.28 22.16 -3.14
CA GLY A 302 -4.79 21.15 -4.07
C GLY A 302 -5.21 21.44 -5.50
N HIS A 303 -5.38 20.39 -6.32
CA HIS A 303 -5.84 20.56 -7.70
C HIS A 303 -7.37 20.69 -7.76
N PHE A 304 -7.85 21.59 -8.64
CA PHE A 304 -9.29 21.75 -8.91
C PHE A 304 -9.54 22.17 -10.36
N ASN A 305 -10.46 21.51 -11.03
CA ASN A 305 -10.95 21.89 -12.33
C ASN A 305 -12.42 21.48 -12.55
N VAL A 306 -13.10 22.19 -13.46
CA VAL A 306 -14.41 21.81 -14.00
C VAL A 306 -14.25 21.60 -15.49
N ASN A 307 -14.60 20.41 -15.98
CA ASN A 307 -14.47 20.07 -17.38
C ASN A 307 -15.82 19.67 -17.97
N ASN A 308 -16.29 20.46 -18.96
CA ASN A 308 -17.55 20.23 -19.65
C ASN A 308 -17.41 19.47 -20.99
N GLY A 309 -16.23 18.94 -21.31
CA GLY A 309 -16.02 18.09 -22.47
C GLY A 309 -16.79 16.77 -22.37
N GLY A 310 -17.22 16.25 -23.50
CA GLY A 310 -18.05 15.04 -23.59
C GLY A 310 -17.23 13.74 -23.61
N TYR A 311 -16.54 13.42 -22.54
CA TYR A 311 -15.80 12.15 -22.42
C TYR A 311 -16.70 11.06 -21.83
N GLY A 312 -17.63 10.52 -22.61
CA GLY A 312 -18.64 9.57 -22.13
C GLY A 312 -19.79 10.26 -21.39
N GLU A 313 -19.49 11.20 -20.50
CA GLU A 313 -20.44 12.02 -19.77
C GLU A 313 -19.99 13.47 -19.69
N GLN A 314 -20.94 14.43 -19.66
CA GLN A 314 -20.64 15.86 -19.59
C GLN A 314 -20.53 16.34 -18.13
N GLY A 315 -19.82 17.46 -17.91
CA GLY A 315 -19.84 18.19 -16.64
C GLY A 315 -19.13 17.49 -15.50
N CYS A 316 -17.81 17.31 -15.59
CA CYS A 316 -17.01 16.70 -14.55
C CYS A 316 -16.40 17.74 -13.61
N ILE A 317 -16.65 17.63 -12.31
CA ILE A 317 -15.99 18.37 -11.24
C ILE A 317 -14.82 17.51 -10.75
N ILE A 318 -13.62 18.07 -10.78
CA ILE A 318 -12.35 17.34 -10.53
C ILE A 318 -11.62 18.04 -9.41
N PHE A 319 -11.17 17.29 -8.39
CA PHE A 319 -10.38 17.83 -7.31
C PHE A 319 -9.44 16.77 -6.72
N ARG A 320 -8.26 17.20 -6.25
CA ARG A 320 -7.30 16.34 -5.55
C ARG A 320 -6.71 17.09 -4.37
N PRO A 321 -6.99 16.66 -3.12
CA PRO A 321 -6.51 17.34 -1.92
C PRO A 321 -5.00 17.18 -1.74
N ASP A 322 -4.32 18.27 -1.37
CA ASP A 322 -2.92 18.22 -0.98
C ASP A 322 -2.73 17.67 0.44
N GLY A 323 -1.58 17.04 0.67
CA GLY A 323 -1.17 16.58 2.00
C GLY A 323 -1.91 15.34 2.51
N ILE A 324 -2.54 14.56 1.63
CA ILE A 324 -2.95 13.18 1.90
C ILE A 324 -1.81 12.27 1.45
N GLU A 325 -1.23 11.52 2.38
CA GLU A 325 -0.17 10.57 2.06
C GLU A 325 -0.73 9.23 1.54
N ARG A 326 -1.91 8.83 2.03
CA ARG A 326 -2.64 7.61 1.62
C ARG A 326 -4.08 7.64 2.09
N TYR A 327 -4.92 6.83 1.45
CA TYR A 327 -6.24 6.44 1.93
C TYR A 327 -6.16 5.05 2.55
N VAL A 328 -6.88 4.82 3.64
CA VAL A 328 -6.79 3.59 4.44
C VAL A 328 -8.16 3.07 4.83
N ALA A 329 -8.27 1.76 4.99
CA ALA A 329 -9.52 1.12 5.41
C ALA A 329 -10.04 1.70 6.74
N GLY A 330 -11.34 2.00 6.79
CA GLY A 330 -12.01 2.64 7.92
C GLY A 330 -11.96 4.17 7.90
N GLU A 331 -11.25 4.78 6.97
CA GLU A 331 -11.26 6.24 6.81
C GLU A 331 -12.52 6.69 6.06
N LYS A 332 -13.14 7.78 6.55
CA LYS A 332 -14.38 8.32 5.99
C LYS A 332 -14.23 9.79 5.66
N PHE A 333 -14.81 10.16 4.55
CA PHE A 333 -14.86 11.54 4.08
C PHE A 333 -16.30 11.94 3.78
N LYS A 334 -16.56 13.24 3.94
CA LYS A 334 -17.79 13.88 3.47
C LYS A 334 -17.43 14.87 2.38
N VAL A 335 -18.16 14.83 1.27
CA VAL A 335 -18.05 15.80 0.17
C VAL A 335 -19.32 16.64 0.17
N ASN A 336 -19.15 17.96 0.17
CA ASN A 336 -20.23 18.92 0.00
C ASN A 336 -19.92 19.74 -1.26
N ILE A 337 -20.88 19.86 -2.17
CA ILE A 337 -20.74 20.61 -3.42
C ILE A 337 -21.87 21.64 -3.46
N THR A 338 -21.50 22.91 -3.66
CA THR A 338 -22.40 24.06 -3.82
C THR A 338 -22.19 24.71 -5.18
N GLY A 339 -23.09 25.63 -5.58
CA GLY A 339 -23.03 26.27 -6.89
C GLY A 339 -23.62 25.44 -8.03
N LEU A 340 -24.22 24.28 -7.72
CA LEU A 340 -25.10 23.52 -8.61
C LEU A 340 -26.54 24.01 -8.50
N SER A 341 -27.45 23.52 -9.35
CA SER A 341 -28.89 23.82 -9.28
C SER A 341 -29.50 23.46 -7.91
N ALA A 342 -29.02 22.37 -7.31
CA ALA A 342 -29.26 22.01 -5.90
C ALA A 342 -27.93 21.60 -5.25
N PRO A 343 -27.69 21.90 -3.94
CA PRO A 343 -26.51 21.42 -3.25
C PRO A 343 -26.46 19.91 -3.23
N LEU A 344 -25.25 19.35 -3.42
CA LEU A 344 -25.00 17.91 -3.40
C LEU A 344 -24.10 17.56 -2.21
N SER A 345 -24.44 16.52 -1.48
CA SER A 345 -23.61 16.00 -0.40
C SER A 345 -23.62 14.48 -0.40
N TYR A 346 -22.44 13.87 -0.27
CA TYR A 346 -22.29 12.42 -0.17
C TYR A 346 -21.11 12.06 0.72
N ASP A 347 -21.14 10.83 1.26
CA ASP A 347 -20.07 10.27 2.07
C ASP A 347 -19.28 9.23 1.26
N VAL A 348 -17.97 9.15 1.53
CA VAL A 348 -17.08 8.14 0.99
C VAL A 348 -16.42 7.39 2.14
N SER A 349 -16.49 6.06 2.12
CA SER A 349 -15.87 5.16 3.09
C SER A 349 -14.84 4.28 2.40
N PHE A 350 -13.59 4.32 2.85
CA PHE A 350 -12.54 3.45 2.34
C PHE A 350 -12.49 2.11 3.09
N PHE A 351 -12.28 1.01 2.38
CA PHE A 351 -12.17 -0.32 2.96
C PHE A 351 -11.17 -1.18 2.18
N ASP A 352 -10.70 -2.29 2.77
CA ASP A 352 -9.83 -3.25 2.09
C ASP A 352 -10.68 -4.43 1.56
N LEU A 353 -10.39 -4.90 0.33
CA LEU A 353 -11.01 -6.11 -0.23
C LEU A 353 -10.67 -7.36 0.59
N ALA A 354 -9.43 -7.43 1.08
CA ALA A 354 -8.97 -8.48 1.98
C ALA A 354 -8.64 -7.88 3.37
N PRO A 355 -9.65 -7.61 4.23
CA PRO A 355 -9.43 -6.98 5.52
C PRO A 355 -8.64 -7.88 6.47
N ILE A 356 -7.89 -7.25 7.38
CA ILE A 356 -7.26 -7.96 8.49
C ILE A 356 -8.37 -8.48 9.41
N THR A 357 -8.45 -9.80 9.60
CA THR A 357 -9.39 -10.48 10.51
C THR A 357 -8.72 -10.96 11.80
N GLY A 358 -7.39 -10.92 11.85
CA GLY A 358 -6.64 -11.27 13.05
C GLY A 358 -5.21 -10.72 13.05
N LEU A 359 -4.72 -10.40 14.26
CA LEU A 359 -3.35 -9.96 14.52
C LEU A 359 -2.76 -10.80 15.65
N SER A 360 -1.48 -11.21 15.53
CA SER A 360 -0.70 -11.77 16.63
C SER A 360 0.65 -11.08 16.76
N LEU A 361 1.09 -10.88 18.03
CA LEU A 361 2.40 -10.36 18.42
C LEU A 361 3.26 -11.44 19.11
N ASP A 362 2.99 -12.72 18.84
CA ASP A 362 3.68 -13.83 19.51
C ASP A 362 5.18 -13.84 19.22
N LYS A 363 5.56 -13.46 18.00
CA LYS A 363 6.96 -13.35 17.58
C LYS A 363 7.66 -12.06 18.06
N THR A 364 6.91 -11.06 18.54
CA THR A 364 7.48 -9.83 19.07
C THR A 364 8.23 -10.14 20.39
N PRO A 365 9.50 -9.78 20.53
CA PRO A 365 10.26 -10.01 21.75
C PRO A 365 9.64 -9.29 22.95
N SER A 366 9.59 -9.93 24.11
CA SER A 366 9.16 -9.29 25.37
C SER A 366 10.28 -8.53 26.08
N ILE A 367 11.53 -8.72 25.62
CA ILE A 367 12.73 -8.14 26.19
C ILE A 367 13.60 -7.60 25.06
N ILE A 368 14.14 -6.39 25.27
CA ILE A 368 15.07 -5.73 24.36
C ILE A 368 16.13 -4.99 25.15
N ARG A 369 17.33 -4.81 24.62
CA ARG A 369 18.38 -4.02 25.25
C ARG A 369 18.28 -2.55 24.92
N LEU A 370 18.78 -1.72 25.83
CA LEU A 370 18.83 -0.27 25.59
C LEU A 370 19.60 0.04 24.29
N GLY A 371 19.02 0.89 23.46
CA GLY A 371 19.59 1.33 22.18
C GLY A 371 19.35 0.40 21.00
N GLU A 372 18.83 -0.81 21.23
CA GLU A 372 18.44 -1.73 20.15
C GLU A 372 17.11 -1.33 19.52
N ASN A 373 16.92 -1.72 18.27
CA ASN A 373 15.64 -1.63 17.58
C ASN A 373 14.83 -2.92 17.83
N LEU A 374 13.53 -2.75 18.05
CA LEU A 374 12.59 -3.84 18.25
C LEU A 374 12.00 -4.27 16.91
N ASP A 375 12.12 -5.54 16.59
CA ASP A 375 11.35 -6.19 15.54
C ASP A 375 9.94 -6.53 16.05
N LEU A 376 8.91 -6.03 15.38
CA LEU A 376 7.53 -6.26 15.78
C LEU A 376 7.07 -7.70 15.55
N GLY A 377 7.59 -8.39 14.54
CA GLY A 377 7.21 -9.78 14.25
C GLY A 377 5.70 -10.00 14.18
N ILE A 378 4.95 -9.08 13.56
CA ILE A 378 3.49 -9.15 13.46
C ILE A 378 3.09 -10.29 12.52
N LYS A 379 2.13 -11.12 12.95
CA LYS A 379 1.44 -12.07 12.09
C LYS A 379 0.05 -11.55 11.77
N PHE A 380 -0.29 -11.52 10.49
CA PHE A 380 -1.58 -11.10 9.95
C PHE A 380 -2.43 -12.28 9.54
N LEU A 381 -3.74 -12.15 9.68
CA LEU A 381 -4.74 -13.10 9.17
C LEU A 381 -5.82 -12.31 8.41
N PRO A 382 -6.19 -12.73 7.19
CA PRO A 382 -5.48 -13.72 6.37
C PRO A 382 -4.07 -13.22 5.99
N GLU A 383 -3.19 -14.12 5.56
CA GLU A 383 -1.82 -13.74 5.17
C GLU A 383 -1.80 -12.83 3.94
N SER A 384 -2.84 -12.92 3.10
CA SER A 384 -3.07 -12.09 1.93
C SER A 384 -3.58 -10.68 2.26
N ALA A 385 -3.94 -10.38 3.52
CA ALA A 385 -4.43 -9.06 3.91
C ALA A 385 -3.36 -7.98 3.70
N LYS A 386 -3.81 -6.77 3.37
CA LYS A 386 -2.96 -5.59 3.30
C LYS A 386 -2.36 -5.30 4.68
N LYS A 387 -1.04 -5.45 4.81
CA LYS A 387 -0.32 -5.45 6.11
C LYS A 387 -0.02 -4.05 6.62
N ILE A 388 -1.06 -3.24 6.78
CA ILE A 388 -0.97 -1.86 7.27
C ILE A 388 -1.65 -1.78 8.63
N VAL A 389 -0.92 -1.32 9.66
CA VAL A 389 -1.43 -1.18 11.02
C VAL A 389 -0.89 0.08 11.70
N ARG A 390 -1.64 0.61 12.64
CA ARG A 390 -1.19 1.67 13.53
C ARG A 390 -0.45 1.08 14.71
N VAL A 391 0.74 1.59 14.99
CA VAL A 391 1.54 1.22 16.16
C VAL A 391 1.66 2.41 17.09
N THR A 392 1.40 2.19 18.39
CA THR A 392 1.57 3.21 19.42
C THR A 392 2.46 2.69 20.54
N VAL A 393 3.32 3.56 21.07
CA VAL A 393 4.25 3.28 22.15
C VAL A 393 4.17 4.37 23.23
N ASP A 394 4.60 4.05 24.45
CA ASP A 394 4.86 5.07 25.48
C ASP A 394 6.22 5.73 25.16
N GLY A 395 6.22 6.91 24.57
CA GLY A 395 7.43 7.64 24.15
C GLY A 395 8.45 7.95 25.24
N ARG A 396 8.20 7.53 26.49
CA ARG A 396 9.15 7.68 27.58
C ARG A 396 10.17 6.54 27.62
N ILE A 397 9.83 5.35 27.12
CA ILE A 397 10.68 4.14 27.18
C ILE A 397 11.04 3.66 25.79
N LEU A 398 10.09 3.64 24.89
CA LEU A 398 10.25 3.31 23.47
C LEU A 398 9.82 4.50 22.61
N SER A 399 10.48 4.72 21.49
CA SER A 399 10.05 5.69 20.47
C SER A 399 9.96 5.03 19.10
N LEU A 400 9.05 5.54 18.29
CA LEU A 400 9.00 5.30 16.86
C LEU A 400 9.90 6.32 16.15
N GLY A 401 10.47 5.97 15.04
CA GLY A 401 11.42 6.76 14.25
C GLY A 401 11.34 8.28 14.48
N LYS A 402 12.46 8.93 14.71
CA LYS A 402 12.57 10.37 15.04
C LYS A 402 11.79 10.81 16.31
N GLY A 403 11.58 9.92 17.29
CA GLY A 403 10.99 10.27 18.60
C GLY A 403 9.46 10.36 18.63
N LYS A 404 8.76 9.87 17.63
CA LYS A 404 7.28 9.81 17.61
C LYS A 404 6.74 8.73 18.56
N ASN A 405 5.50 8.89 19.02
CA ASN A 405 4.79 7.93 19.89
C ASN A 405 3.79 7.05 19.14
N SER A 406 3.48 7.41 17.89
CA SER A 406 2.56 6.69 17.02
C SER A 406 3.05 6.75 15.58
N GLY A 407 2.80 5.69 14.82
CA GLY A 407 3.18 5.60 13.41
C GLY A 407 2.42 4.48 12.71
N ILE A 408 2.50 4.47 11.39
CA ILE A 408 1.95 3.42 10.55
C ILE A 408 3.07 2.45 10.23
N TYR A 409 2.85 1.17 10.51
CA TYR A 409 3.69 0.06 10.10
C TYR A 409 3.11 -0.55 8.83
N GLU A 410 3.95 -0.73 7.82
CA GLU A 410 3.65 -1.39 6.57
C GLU A 410 4.77 -2.39 6.29
N ASN A 411 4.41 -3.67 6.14
CA ASN A 411 5.38 -4.76 6.17
C ASN A 411 6.38 -4.75 5.00
N ASP A 412 5.98 -4.21 3.85
CA ASP A 412 6.76 -4.31 2.61
C ASP A 412 7.37 -2.96 2.17
N SER A 413 7.28 -1.93 3.02
CA SER A 413 7.81 -0.61 2.70
C SER A 413 9.07 -0.28 3.49
N ASP A 414 10.08 0.24 2.80
CA ASP A 414 11.28 0.86 3.39
C ASP A 414 10.98 2.29 3.87
N ASN A 415 9.85 2.46 4.58
CA ASN A 415 9.38 3.75 5.06
C ASN A 415 10.14 4.27 6.30
N GLY A 416 11.24 3.61 6.67
CA GLY A 416 12.05 3.97 7.83
C GLY A 416 11.35 3.75 9.17
N PHE A 417 10.34 2.87 9.22
CA PHE A 417 9.66 2.49 10.46
C PHE A 417 10.58 1.65 11.33
N TYR A 418 10.85 2.11 12.53
CA TYR A 418 11.56 1.35 13.56
C TYR A 418 11.10 1.76 14.96
N ILE A 419 11.19 0.85 15.91
CA ILE A 419 10.94 1.11 17.33
C ILE A 419 12.26 0.99 18.05
N LYS A 420 12.67 2.04 18.75
CA LYS A 420 13.92 2.11 19.46
C LYS A 420 13.71 2.06 20.97
N ALA A 421 14.59 1.35 21.68
CA ALA A 421 14.65 1.32 23.13
C ALA A 421 15.47 2.51 23.65
N ASP A 422 14.81 3.55 24.17
CA ASP A 422 15.46 4.80 24.57
C ASP A 422 15.78 4.87 26.06
N LYS A 423 14.96 4.21 26.90
CA LYS A 423 15.15 4.20 28.36
C LYS A 423 14.83 2.85 28.96
N TYR A 424 15.47 2.55 30.07
CA TYR A 424 15.17 1.36 30.88
C TYR A 424 13.76 1.43 31.47
N GLY A 425 13.07 0.33 31.47
CA GLY A 425 11.73 0.23 32.04
C GLY A 425 10.91 -0.85 31.40
N THR A 426 9.64 -0.90 31.77
CA THR A 426 8.66 -1.78 31.16
C THR A 426 7.50 -0.92 30.64
N THR A 427 7.13 -1.15 29.40
CA THR A 427 6.06 -0.43 28.71
C THR A 427 5.22 -1.40 27.89
N THR A 428 4.15 -0.90 27.28
CA THR A 428 3.28 -1.66 26.39
C THR A 428 3.31 -1.05 24.99
N ILE A 429 3.41 -1.89 23.99
CA ILE A 429 3.16 -1.54 22.59
C ILE A 429 1.75 -1.95 22.26
N ASN A 430 1.00 -1.09 21.57
CA ASN A 430 -0.29 -1.41 21.00
C ASN A 430 -0.18 -1.39 19.47
N VAL A 431 -0.74 -2.43 18.84
CA VAL A 431 -0.85 -2.57 17.39
C VAL A 431 -2.33 -2.72 17.08
N SER A 432 -2.87 -1.83 16.27
CA SER A 432 -4.28 -1.85 15.87
C SER A 432 -4.43 -1.78 14.35
N THR A 433 -5.46 -2.42 13.81
CA THR A 433 -5.94 -2.11 12.47
C THR A 433 -6.28 -0.62 12.39
N TYR A 434 -6.26 -0.06 11.19
CA TYR A 434 -6.47 1.38 11.05
C TYR A 434 -7.89 1.80 11.45
N ASP A 435 -8.88 0.95 11.18
CA ASP A 435 -10.27 1.09 11.61
C ASP A 435 -10.50 0.86 13.12
N GLY A 436 -9.45 0.45 13.84
CA GLY A 436 -9.48 0.19 15.27
C GLY A 436 -10.25 -1.08 15.71
N ARG A 437 -10.80 -1.86 14.76
CA ARG A 437 -11.59 -3.06 15.08
C ARG A 437 -10.77 -4.14 15.79
N ILE A 438 -9.49 -4.27 15.46
CA ILE A 438 -8.61 -5.24 16.10
C ILE A 438 -7.43 -4.51 16.74
N THR A 439 -7.23 -4.73 18.04
CA THR A 439 -6.09 -4.22 18.78
C THR A 439 -5.40 -5.35 19.53
N LYS A 440 -4.08 -5.41 19.44
CA LYS A 440 -3.22 -6.31 20.22
C LYS A 440 -2.16 -5.52 20.94
N SER A 441 -1.86 -5.97 22.17
CA SER A 441 -0.88 -5.33 23.04
C SER A 441 0.22 -6.29 23.42
N LYS A 442 1.47 -5.80 23.52
CA LYS A 442 2.62 -6.56 23.99
C LYS A 442 3.40 -5.75 25.02
N LYS A 443 3.68 -6.38 26.15
CA LYS A 443 4.50 -5.81 27.20
C LYS A 443 5.98 -6.03 26.85
N ILE A 444 6.74 -4.94 26.82
CA ILE A 444 8.18 -4.93 26.49
C ILE A 444 8.97 -4.41 27.70
N THR A 445 10.04 -5.10 28.04
CA THR A 445 10.97 -4.66 29.08
C THR A 445 12.32 -4.34 28.45
N VAL A 446 12.76 -3.09 28.61
CA VAL A 446 14.09 -2.64 28.21
C VAL A 446 15.06 -2.93 29.33
N ILE A 447 16.03 -3.81 29.06
CA ILE A 447 17.04 -4.29 30.03
C ILE A 447 18.44 -3.75 29.70
N PRO A 448 19.38 -3.76 30.67
CA PRO A 448 20.81 -3.53 30.41
C PRO A 448 21.41 -4.53 29.44
N SER A 449 22.45 -4.08 28.73
CA SER A 449 23.33 -4.97 27.96
C SER A 449 23.98 -6.01 28.87
N ASP A 450 24.41 -7.12 28.27
CA ASP A 450 25.06 -8.21 29.03
C ASP A 450 26.36 -7.72 29.64
N ALA A 451 26.55 -8.06 30.91
CA ALA A 451 27.81 -7.84 31.58
C ALA A 451 28.67 -9.10 31.46
N TYR A 452 29.90 -8.94 31.06
CA TYR A 452 30.85 -10.04 30.92
C TYR A 452 32.06 -9.85 31.87
N ILE A 453 32.65 -10.96 32.26
CA ILE A 453 33.88 -10.99 33.08
C ILE A 453 35.06 -11.02 32.10
N TYR A 454 35.91 -10.00 32.12
CA TYR A 454 37.04 -9.89 31.19
C TYR A 454 38.41 -10.10 31.84
N SER A 455 38.46 -10.15 33.18
CA SER A 455 39.69 -10.43 33.92
C SER A 455 39.38 -11.21 35.19
N THR A 456 40.11 -12.28 35.42
CA THR A 456 40.02 -13.07 36.64
C THR A 456 41.38 -13.60 37.04
N GLU A 457 41.69 -13.48 38.33
CA GLU A 457 42.90 -14.00 38.96
C GLU A 457 42.50 -14.90 40.10
N SER A 458 43.13 -16.05 40.22
CA SER A 458 42.99 -16.93 41.39
C SER A 458 44.31 -17.04 42.16
N ARG A 459 44.23 -16.89 43.47
CA ARG A 459 45.38 -17.01 44.34
C ARG A 459 45.07 -17.97 45.47
N TYR A 460 45.93 -18.99 45.62
CA TYR A 460 45.93 -19.88 46.79
C TYR A 460 46.51 -19.16 48.01
N ILE A 461 45.93 -19.43 49.17
CA ILE A 461 46.48 -18.93 50.46
C ILE A 461 47.29 -20.04 51.11
N TYR A 462 48.61 -19.88 51.11
CA TYR A 462 49.57 -20.88 51.63
C TYR A 462 49.23 -21.28 53.07
N GLY A 463 49.31 -22.55 53.34
CA GLY A 463 49.02 -23.10 54.68
C GLY A 463 47.51 -23.26 54.99
N THR A 464 46.62 -22.98 54.07
CA THR A 464 45.16 -23.11 54.24
C THR A 464 44.53 -23.95 53.14
N LYS A 465 43.29 -24.42 53.36
CA LYS A 465 42.47 -25.06 52.33
C LYS A 465 41.72 -24.05 51.48
N TYR A 466 42.02 -22.76 51.55
CA TYR A 466 41.27 -21.66 50.91
C TYR A 466 42.14 -20.85 49.97
N GLY A 467 41.52 -20.20 49.05
CA GLY A 467 42.08 -19.22 48.13
C GLY A 467 41.15 -18.03 47.92
N LYS A 468 41.57 -17.13 47.05
CA LYS A 468 40.77 -15.98 46.59
C LYS A 468 40.63 -16.04 45.08
N ILE A 469 39.43 -15.68 44.57
CA ILE A 469 39.21 -15.40 43.16
C ILE A 469 38.84 -13.92 43.03
N SER A 470 39.70 -13.16 42.39
CA SER A 470 39.45 -11.75 42.06
C SER A 470 38.99 -11.67 40.61
N LEU A 471 37.90 -10.96 40.33
CA LEU A 471 37.37 -10.83 39.00
C LEU A 471 36.94 -9.38 38.69
N GLN A 472 36.94 -9.04 37.42
CA GLN A 472 36.52 -7.72 36.93
C GLN A 472 35.46 -7.87 35.86
N VAL A 473 34.33 -7.17 36.06
CA VAL A 473 33.19 -7.13 35.16
C VAL A 473 33.31 -5.92 34.23
N SER A 474 32.82 -6.04 33.00
CA SER A 474 32.75 -4.96 32.03
C SER A 474 32.05 -3.74 32.63
N LYS A 475 32.61 -2.54 32.37
CA LYS A 475 32.05 -1.27 32.89
C LYS A 475 31.05 -0.69 31.93
N ASP A 476 29.84 -0.43 32.44
CA ASP A 476 28.79 0.28 31.73
C ASP A 476 28.33 1.48 32.56
N LYS A 477 28.38 2.69 32.00
CA LYS A 477 27.98 3.93 32.67
C LYS A 477 26.47 4.10 32.81
N THR A 478 25.69 3.34 32.05
CA THR A 478 24.22 3.44 31.97
C THR A 478 23.52 2.60 33.05
N VAL A 479 24.23 1.70 33.74
CA VAL A 479 23.66 0.81 34.74
C VAL A 479 23.84 1.32 36.18
N SER A 480 23.02 0.81 37.09
CA SER A 480 23.10 1.14 38.52
C SER A 480 24.09 0.26 39.28
N GLY A 481 24.43 -0.89 38.72
CA GLY A 481 25.39 -1.81 39.37
C GLY A 481 25.39 -3.20 38.73
N TYR A 482 26.07 -4.13 39.41
CA TYR A 482 26.32 -5.49 38.92
C TYR A 482 25.99 -6.54 39.98
N GLU A 483 25.58 -7.71 39.50
CA GLU A 483 25.44 -8.92 40.29
C GLU A 483 26.33 -10.00 39.69
N VAL A 484 27.20 -10.58 40.52
CA VAL A 484 28.04 -11.75 40.19
C VAL A 484 27.46 -12.96 40.91
N LEU A 485 27.15 -14.01 40.15
CA LEU A 485 26.67 -15.30 40.64
C LEU A 485 27.80 -16.31 40.52
N TYR A 486 28.09 -17.07 41.60
CA TYR A 486 29.10 -18.09 41.57
C TYR A 486 28.69 -19.35 42.32
N SER A 487 29.17 -20.51 41.88
CA SER A 487 28.91 -21.82 42.45
C SER A 487 30.05 -22.81 42.12
N THR A 488 30.21 -23.85 42.93
CA THR A 488 31.02 -25.03 42.59
C THR A 488 30.23 -26.06 41.76
N ASN A 489 28.94 -25.83 41.52
CA ASN A 489 28.08 -26.66 40.69
C ASN A 489 27.83 -25.95 39.34
N LYS A 490 28.07 -26.65 38.23
CA LYS A 490 27.91 -26.10 36.86
C LYS A 490 26.52 -25.57 36.55
N ASN A 491 25.49 -26.12 37.21
CA ASN A 491 24.11 -25.70 37.04
C ASN A 491 23.71 -24.63 38.09
N PHE A 492 24.69 -24.01 38.77
CA PHE A 492 24.49 -22.98 39.77
C PHE A 492 23.60 -23.38 40.96
N LYS A 493 23.51 -24.69 41.27
CA LYS A 493 22.90 -25.16 42.51
C LYS A 493 23.66 -24.61 43.71
N TYR A 494 22.94 -24.08 44.71
CA TYR A 494 23.52 -23.41 45.91
C TYR A 494 24.44 -22.22 45.58
N ALA A 495 24.14 -21.48 44.51
CA ALA A 495 24.93 -20.34 44.10
C ALA A 495 24.92 -19.21 45.15
N LYS A 496 26.05 -18.53 45.29
CA LYS A 496 26.20 -17.31 46.08
C LYS A 496 26.31 -16.10 45.20
N LYS A 497 25.97 -14.93 45.75
CA LYS A 497 25.94 -13.66 45.03
C LYS A 497 26.88 -12.63 45.64
N LEU A 498 27.54 -11.85 44.79
CA LEU A 498 28.18 -10.60 45.12
C LEU A 498 27.47 -9.47 44.36
N VAL A 499 27.16 -8.37 45.02
CA VAL A 499 26.43 -7.27 44.43
C VAL A 499 27.16 -5.95 44.63
N SER A 500 27.27 -5.18 43.57
CA SER A 500 27.71 -3.79 43.62
C SER A 500 26.56 -2.88 43.19
N ASN A 501 26.21 -1.87 44.00
CA ASN A 501 25.22 -0.87 43.67
C ASN A 501 25.85 0.37 43.00
N SER A 502 26.97 0.21 42.30
CA SER A 502 27.64 1.29 41.57
C SER A 502 28.24 0.77 40.28
N TYR A 503 28.00 1.46 39.17
CA TYR A 503 28.61 1.16 37.87
C TYR A 503 30.14 1.35 37.89
N LYS A 504 30.67 2.14 38.84
CA LYS A 504 32.12 2.38 39.00
C LYS A 504 32.82 1.21 39.66
N LYS A 505 32.11 0.44 40.52
CA LYS A 505 32.67 -0.68 41.28
C LYS A 505 32.49 -1.99 40.53
N THR A 506 33.45 -2.31 39.66
CA THR A 506 33.45 -3.47 38.76
C THR A 506 34.31 -4.63 39.24
N LYS A 507 35.16 -4.43 40.29
CA LYS A 507 36.00 -5.47 40.87
C LYS A 507 35.26 -6.20 41.99
N PHE A 508 35.33 -7.53 41.97
CA PHE A 508 34.70 -8.43 42.93
C PHE A 508 35.72 -9.44 43.43
N THR A 509 35.58 -9.90 44.66
CA THR A 509 36.45 -10.92 45.23
C THR A 509 35.64 -12.00 45.93
N ILE A 510 35.82 -13.23 45.52
CA ILE A 510 35.30 -14.42 46.22
C ILE A 510 36.40 -14.82 47.23
N ASN A 511 36.15 -14.50 48.49
CA ASN A 511 37.03 -14.90 49.59
C ASN A 511 36.73 -16.34 50.05
N ASN A 512 37.71 -17.01 50.66
CA ASN A 512 37.56 -18.36 51.18
C ASN A 512 37.08 -19.38 50.14
N ALA A 513 37.52 -19.22 48.90
CA ALA A 513 37.24 -20.19 47.84
C ALA A 513 38.05 -21.47 48.15
N LEU A 514 37.38 -22.62 48.16
CA LEU A 514 38.00 -23.92 48.49
C LEU A 514 39.01 -24.32 47.41
N SER A 515 40.22 -24.69 47.83
CA SER A 515 41.25 -25.25 46.96
C SER A 515 40.76 -26.56 46.32
N ARG A 516 41.33 -26.90 45.17
CA ARG A 516 41.01 -28.11 44.37
C ARG A 516 39.51 -28.18 43.92
N ARG A 517 38.79 -27.05 43.95
CA ARG A 517 37.43 -26.95 43.46
C ARG A 517 37.39 -26.06 42.23
N THR A 518 36.48 -26.44 41.30
CA THR A 518 36.15 -25.64 40.15
C THR A 518 34.98 -24.72 40.52
N TYR A 519 35.09 -23.43 40.18
CA TYR A 519 34.07 -22.42 40.35
C TYR A 519 33.52 -22.01 38.98
N TYR A 520 32.22 -22.00 38.88
CA TYR A 520 31.45 -21.47 37.73
C TYR A 520 30.94 -20.08 38.12
N ILE A 521 31.24 -19.07 37.32
CA ILE A 521 30.97 -17.66 37.64
C ILE A 521 30.35 -16.99 36.45
N LYS A 522 29.31 -16.21 36.68
CA LYS A 522 28.70 -15.36 35.66
C LYS A 522 28.25 -14.03 36.26
N ALA A 523 28.16 -12.99 35.41
CA ALA A 523 27.79 -11.65 35.83
C ALA A 523 26.60 -11.13 35.03
N ARG A 524 25.86 -10.22 35.64
CA ARG A 524 24.88 -9.40 34.95
C ARG A 524 24.84 -7.99 35.50
N ALA A 525 24.42 -7.04 34.67
CA ALA A 525 24.14 -5.69 35.09
C ALA A 525 22.70 -5.53 35.59
N PHE A 526 22.41 -4.48 36.35
CA PHE A 526 21.07 -4.05 36.66
C PHE A 526 20.95 -2.53 36.71
N VAL A 527 19.73 -2.05 36.46
CA VAL A 527 19.34 -0.65 36.67
C VAL A 527 18.24 -0.56 37.73
N LYS A 528 18.17 0.58 38.41
CA LYS A 528 17.07 0.91 39.35
C LYS A 528 16.12 1.87 38.67
N VAL A 529 14.87 1.44 38.46
CA VAL A 529 13.81 2.24 37.90
C VAL A 529 12.62 2.23 38.87
N GLY A 530 12.18 3.39 39.36
CA GLY A 530 11.12 3.48 40.36
C GLY A 530 11.39 2.64 41.63
N GLY A 531 12.64 2.58 42.08
CA GLY A 531 13.05 1.80 43.25
C GLY A 531 13.22 0.28 43.01
N LYS A 532 12.77 -0.26 41.89
CA LYS A 532 12.91 -1.69 41.53
C LYS A 532 14.12 -1.92 40.63
N LYS A 533 14.74 -3.10 40.80
CA LYS A 533 15.85 -3.52 39.93
C LYS A 533 15.34 -4.22 38.69
N ILE A 534 15.80 -3.75 37.53
CA ILE A 534 15.64 -4.42 36.22
C ILE A 534 17.02 -5.02 35.91
N TYR A 535 17.07 -6.32 35.77
CA TYR A 535 18.30 -7.04 35.50
C TYR A 535 18.46 -7.32 33.99
N GLY A 536 19.69 -7.19 33.50
CA GLY A 536 20.11 -7.77 32.24
C GLY A 536 20.19 -9.29 32.30
N ALA A 537 20.40 -9.93 31.16
CA ALA A 537 20.74 -11.35 31.15
C ALA A 537 22.10 -11.61 31.84
N TYR A 538 22.30 -12.82 32.29
CA TYR A 538 23.65 -13.23 32.69
C TYR A 538 24.49 -13.43 31.42
N GLY A 539 25.70 -12.89 31.42
CA GLY A 539 26.70 -13.18 30.41
C GLY A 539 27.18 -14.65 30.46
N GLU A 540 28.14 -14.96 29.64
CA GLU A 540 28.75 -16.29 29.59
C GLU A 540 29.25 -16.75 30.96
N THR A 541 29.34 -18.07 31.17
CA THR A 541 29.84 -18.67 32.39
C THR A 541 31.33 -18.93 32.26
N ASP A 542 32.10 -18.25 33.09
CA ASP A 542 33.51 -18.48 33.24
C ASP A 542 33.79 -19.59 34.26
N THR A 543 34.87 -20.32 34.06
CA THR A 543 35.26 -21.45 34.90
C THR A 543 36.67 -21.26 35.43
N TYR A 544 36.81 -21.32 36.77
CA TYR A 544 38.09 -21.15 37.45
C TYR A 544 38.35 -22.26 38.45
N ARG A 545 39.57 -22.73 38.50
CA ARG A 545 40.01 -23.73 39.47
C ARG A 545 41.12 -23.14 40.33
N ILE A 546 41.01 -23.35 41.65
CA ILE A 546 42.08 -23.04 42.61
C ILE A 546 42.89 -24.32 42.83
N TYR A 547 44.15 -24.26 42.56
CA TYR A 547 45.09 -25.38 42.68
C TYR A 547 45.74 -25.43 44.07
#